data_fd403a949560018e9f01c633d550a391
#
_entry.id   fd403a949560018e9f01c633d550a391
#
_cell.length_a   1.000
_cell.length_b   1.000
_cell.length_c   1.000
_cell.angle_alpha   90.00
_cell.angle_beta   90.00
_cell.angle_gamma   90.00
#
_symmetry.space_group_name_H-M   'P 1'
#
loop_
_entity.id
_entity.type
_entity.pdbx_description
1 polymer ?
#
loop_
_entity_poly.entity_id
_entity_poly.type
_entity_poly.pdbx_seq_one_letter_code
_entity_poly.pdbx_strand_id
1 'polypeptide(L)'
;MRRFIALIFALCIATFAAAEGVKAPKIIAGPYIQACSQSEFTVVWQTDCDAVSWVEVAPDDGTHFYNTAREQFFHTIHGRRVVGRWHKVKVTGLDAGTSYRYRVLNKAVLLNPKNDRPYYSEGKGSDVYRRKPYFMRTLSDKAQTVRFAVGNDFHDKPEVIEQLFSKEIITPKKYDFVLYNGDMVSILASEEQLVQSVIAPSVAQFATQVPLYVARGNHETRGEHAVAFYDYFPTSTGQPYYTISHGGVFFIVLDGGEDKPDNDIEYYDLVRFDNYRKQEAEWLNEVVNSPECKNARARVVIIHIPPSSSGWHGEAEIARLFIPILNSANIDLMLCGHIHEYRFSEAGDAICGSNFPIVCNPNRARMDVEVGIDKIVYKITNANAEEITNEISIK
;
A
#
# COMPACT_ATOMS: atom_id res chain seq x y z
N MET A 1 -80.40 28.69 32.58
CA MET A 1 -79.70 28.42 31.31
C MET A 1 -78.19 28.41 31.58
N ARG A 2 -77.62 27.24 31.82
CA ARG A 2 -76.18 27.07 32.01
C ARG A 2 -75.60 26.53 30.71
N ARG A 3 -74.73 27.36 30.05
CA ARG A 3 -73.98 26.92 28.89
C ARG A 3 -72.73 26.18 29.32
N PHE A 4 -72.68 24.91 29.01
CA PHE A 4 -71.46 24.11 29.10
C PHE A 4 -70.52 24.44 27.96
N ILE A 5 -69.36 24.98 28.26
CA ILE A 5 -68.25 25.15 27.31
C ILE A 5 -67.43 23.84 27.44
N ALA A 6 -67.52 22.99 26.41
CA ALA A 6 -66.64 21.84 26.35
C ALA A 6 -65.29 22.29 25.76
N LEU A 7 -64.26 22.25 26.60
CA LEU A 7 -62.87 22.47 26.20
C LEU A 7 -62.34 21.18 25.55
N ILE A 8 -62.22 21.16 24.25
CA ILE A 8 -61.57 20.06 23.52
C ILE A 8 -60.08 20.29 23.67
N PHE A 9 -59.45 19.55 24.56
CA PHE A 9 -58.00 19.38 24.59
C PHE A 9 -57.59 18.52 23.38
N ALA A 10 -57.19 19.13 22.30
CA ALA A 10 -56.47 18.45 21.21
C ALA A 10 -55.11 18.06 21.75
N LEU A 11 -55.00 16.78 22.14
CA LEU A 11 -53.72 16.17 22.47
C LEU A 11 -52.95 16.01 21.18
N CYS A 12 -52.08 16.97 20.84
CA CYS A 12 -51.06 16.77 19.83
C CYS A 12 -50.09 15.71 20.31
N ILE A 13 -50.41 14.46 20.01
CA ILE A 13 -49.44 13.38 20.07
C ILE A 13 -48.46 13.69 18.92
N ALA A 14 -47.40 14.42 19.22
CA ALA A 14 -46.23 14.43 18.39
C ALA A 14 -45.70 12.99 18.40
N THR A 15 -46.07 12.23 17.38
CA THR A 15 -45.37 11.01 17.05
C THR A 15 -43.92 11.42 16.79
N PHE A 16 -43.09 11.29 17.82
CA PHE A 16 -41.69 11.12 17.62
C PHE A 16 -41.59 9.83 16.79
N ALA A 17 -41.50 9.97 15.47
CA ALA A 17 -40.91 8.93 14.67
C ALA A 17 -39.53 8.72 15.31
N ALA A 18 -39.40 7.62 16.08
CA ALA A 18 -38.12 7.14 16.52
C ALA A 18 -37.29 7.06 15.24
N ALA A 19 -36.33 7.93 15.10
CA ALA A 19 -35.37 7.81 14.01
C ALA A 19 -34.87 6.37 14.13
N GLU A 20 -35.18 5.55 13.12
CA GLU A 20 -34.54 4.23 13.04
C GLU A 20 -33.07 4.47 13.29
N GLY A 21 -32.55 3.88 14.36
CA GLY A 21 -31.23 4.24 14.87
C GLY A 21 -30.23 4.07 13.73
N VAL A 22 -29.48 5.13 13.43
CA VAL A 22 -28.49 5.12 12.35
C VAL A 22 -27.61 3.91 12.50
N LYS A 23 -27.62 2.99 11.54
CA LYS A 23 -26.85 1.75 11.61
C LYS A 23 -25.35 2.09 11.72
N ALA A 24 -24.67 1.38 12.59
CA ALA A 24 -23.23 1.46 12.67
C ALA A 24 -22.58 1.01 11.36
N PRO A 25 -21.54 1.72 10.86
CA PRO A 25 -20.85 1.40 9.61
C PRO A 25 -20.32 -0.04 9.60
N LYS A 26 -20.36 -0.67 8.44
CA LYS A 26 -19.70 -1.95 8.19
C LYS A 26 -18.43 -1.72 7.39
N ILE A 27 -17.37 -2.44 7.72
CA ILE A 27 -16.17 -2.49 6.87
C ILE A 27 -16.51 -3.38 5.68
N ILE A 28 -16.30 -2.88 4.46
CA ILE A 28 -16.55 -3.58 3.20
C ILE A 28 -15.25 -3.91 2.45
N ALA A 29 -14.16 -3.19 2.71
CA ALA A 29 -12.82 -3.54 2.25
C ALA A 29 -11.78 -3.19 3.33
N GLY A 30 -10.74 -4.00 3.49
CA GLY A 30 -9.71 -3.79 4.52
C GLY A 30 -10.07 -4.39 5.89
N PRO A 31 -9.33 -4.00 6.96
CA PRO A 31 -8.21 -3.08 6.93
C PRO A 31 -6.93 -3.71 6.35
N TYR A 32 -6.06 -2.88 5.83
CA TYR A 32 -4.72 -3.27 5.39
C TYR A 32 -3.67 -2.21 5.74
N ILE A 33 -2.41 -2.65 5.85
CA ILE A 33 -1.31 -1.83 6.34
C ILE A 33 -0.51 -1.29 5.15
N GLN A 34 -0.31 0.03 5.13
CA GLN A 34 0.44 0.78 4.13
C GLN A 34 1.51 1.66 4.79
N ALA A 35 2.49 2.11 4.02
CA ALA A 35 3.49 3.10 4.44
C ALA A 35 4.07 2.82 5.84
N CYS A 36 4.39 1.56 6.12
CA CYS A 36 5.01 1.15 7.37
C CYS A 36 6.46 1.66 7.45
N SER A 37 6.86 2.13 8.61
CA SER A 37 8.23 2.53 8.90
C SER A 37 8.67 2.04 10.29
N GLN A 38 9.72 2.59 10.82
CA GLN A 38 10.21 2.27 12.16
C GLN A 38 9.35 2.85 13.28
N SER A 39 8.61 3.94 13.00
CA SER A 39 7.87 4.67 14.03
C SER A 39 6.41 4.95 13.67
N GLU A 40 5.97 4.50 12.50
CA GLU A 40 4.62 4.77 12.01
C GLU A 40 4.13 3.72 11.00
N PHE A 41 2.82 3.65 10.83
CA PHE A 41 2.16 2.92 9.75
C PHE A 41 0.80 3.56 9.44
N THR A 42 0.28 3.29 8.26
CA THR A 42 -1.06 3.73 7.86
C THR A 42 -2.00 2.53 7.75
N VAL A 43 -3.15 2.60 8.38
CA VAL A 43 -4.22 1.62 8.20
C VAL A 43 -5.23 2.19 7.22
N VAL A 44 -5.57 1.40 6.21
CA VAL A 44 -6.52 1.78 5.16
C VAL A 44 -7.71 0.81 5.16
N TRP A 45 -8.93 1.33 5.08
CA TRP A 45 -10.15 0.52 4.94
C TRP A 45 -11.31 1.33 4.40
N GLN A 46 -12.34 0.63 3.93
CA GLN A 46 -13.56 1.21 3.41
C GLN A 46 -14.78 0.82 4.27
N THR A 47 -15.68 1.77 4.48
CA THR A 47 -16.98 1.56 5.11
C THR A 47 -18.12 1.67 4.09
N ASP A 48 -19.26 1.04 4.40
CA ASP A 48 -20.46 1.04 3.56
C ASP A 48 -21.20 2.39 3.51
N CYS A 49 -20.83 3.33 4.38
CA CYS A 49 -21.36 4.70 4.40
C CYS A 49 -20.31 5.68 4.90
N ASP A 50 -20.58 6.98 4.74
CA ASP A 50 -19.72 8.03 5.25
C ASP A 50 -19.57 7.94 6.78
N ALA A 51 -18.33 7.90 7.24
CA ALA A 51 -18.00 7.73 8.65
C ALA A 51 -16.82 8.64 9.06
N VAL A 52 -16.78 8.97 10.33
CA VAL A 52 -15.54 9.34 11.01
C VAL A 52 -14.95 8.08 11.63
N SER A 53 -13.67 7.86 11.37
CA SER A 53 -13.02 6.61 11.74
C SER A 53 -11.68 6.85 12.38
N TRP A 54 -11.24 5.91 13.24
CA TRP A 54 -9.96 6.01 13.95
C TRP A 54 -9.37 4.64 14.23
N VAL A 55 -8.08 4.64 14.54
CA VAL A 55 -7.31 3.48 14.97
C VAL A 55 -6.92 3.65 16.43
N GLU A 56 -6.97 2.57 17.20
CA GLU A 56 -6.39 2.45 18.52
C GLU A 56 -5.34 1.36 18.52
N VAL A 57 -4.23 1.56 19.26
CA VAL A 57 -3.09 0.66 19.28
C VAL A 57 -2.73 0.28 20.70
N ALA A 58 -2.33 -0.96 20.89
CA ALA A 58 -1.81 -1.50 22.16
C ALA A 58 -0.52 -2.29 21.89
N PRO A 59 0.44 -2.34 22.83
CA PRO A 59 1.58 -3.23 22.73
C PRO A 59 1.11 -4.69 22.65
N ASP A 60 1.86 -5.54 21.97
CA ASP A 60 1.63 -6.99 21.95
C ASP A 60 2.43 -7.66 23.07
N ASP A 61 2.06 -7.37 24.31
CA ASP A 61 2.74 -7.75 25.53
C ASP A 61 1.97 -8.78 26.39
N GLY A 62 0.89 -9.34 25.83
CA GLY A 62 0.01 -10.28 26.51
C GLY A 62 -0.98 -9.65 27.50
N THR A 63 -0.95 -8.33 27.72
CA THR A 63 -1.91 -7.63 28.57
C THR A 63 -3.27 -7.46 27.88
N HIS A 64 -4.30 -7.12 28.64
CA HIS A 64 -5.59 -6.77 28.08
C HIS A 64 -5.47 -5.51 27.19
N PHE A 65 -6.16 -5.50 26.04
CA PHE A 65 -6.05 -4.37 25.08
C PHE A 65 -6.33 -3.01 25.74
N TYR A 66 -7.32 -2.96 26.64
CA TYR A 66 -7.69 -1.77 27.39
C TYR A 66 -7.29 -1.83 28.88
N ASN A 67 -6.14 -2.42 29.20
CA ASN A 67 -5.60 -2.28 30.56
C ASN A 67 -5.28 -0.81 30.91
N THR A 68 -5.05 0.02 29.89
CA THR A 68 -4.94 1.48 29.96
C THR A 68 -5.76 2.12 28.83
N ALA A 69 -6.08 3.39 28.95
CA ALA A 69 -6.67 4.17 27.86
C ALA A 69 -5.75 4.14 26.64
N ARG A 70 -6.33 4.05 25.46
CA ARG A 70 -5.59 4.03 24.19
C ARG A 70 -5.73 5.36 23.48
N GLU A 71 -4.62 5.80 22.88
CA GLU A 71 -4.63 6.95 21.98
C GLU A 71 -5.49 6.65 20.76
N GLN A 72 -6.18 7.67 20.27
CA GLN A 72 -7.04 7.60 19.11
C GLN A 72 -6.40 8.35 17.95
N PHE A 73 -6.02 7.63 16.90
CA PHE A 73 -5.43 8.19 15.69
C PHE A 73 -6.52 8.39 14.64
N PHE A 74 -6.62 9.59 14.09
CA PHE A 74 -7.64 9.97 13.11
C PHE A 74 -6.99 10.40 11.79
N HIS A 75 -7.67 10.15 10.67
CA HIS A 75 -7.35 10.83 9.43
C HIS A 75 -7.79 12.30 9.55
N THR A 76 -6.82 13.22 9.50
CA THR A 76 -7.07 14.66 9.60
C THR A 76 -6.43 15.41 8.44
N ILE A 77 -7.14 16.40 7.91
CA ILE A 77 -6.64 17.34 6.90
C ILE A 77 -6.82 18.74 7.48
N HIS A 78 -5.74 19.50 7.58
CA HIS A 78 -5.75 20.86 8.14
C HIS A 78 -6.48 20.97 9.49
N GLY A 79 -6.26 19.96 10.36
CA GLY A 79 -6.85 19.93 11.71
C GLY A 79 -8.29 19.42 11.78
N ARG A 80 -8.94 19.14 10.64
CA ARG A 80 -10.29 18.59 10.59
C ARG A 80 -10.26 17.08 10.34
N ARG A 81 -11.05 16.31 11.11
CA ARG A 81 -11.25 14.88 10.86
C ARG A 81 -11.96 14.69 9.53
N VAL A 82 -11.43 13.78 8.71
CA VAL A 82 -12.02 13.42 7.43
C VAL A 82 -13.25 12.57 7.65
N VAL A 83 -14.33 12.89 6.95
CA VAL A 83 -15.55 12.11 6.86
C VAL A 83 -15.66 11.57 5.44
N GLY A 84 -15.86 10.29 5.30
CA GLY A 84 -15.96 9.63 3.99
C GLY A 84 -16.08 8.13 4.15
N ARG A 85 -15.99 7.42 3.03
CA ARG A 85 -16.07 5.95 3.00
C ARG A 85 -14.70 5.30 3.07
N TRP A 86 -13.66 5.94 2.51
CA TRP A 86 -12.27 5.50 2.62
C TRP A 86 -11.56 6.20 3.77
N HIS A 87 -10.90 5.41 4.58
CA HIS A 87 -10.20 5.85 5.77
C HIS A 87 -8.71 5.54 5.63
N LYS A 88 -7.86 6.55 5.81
CA LYS A 88 -6.40 6.47 5.76
C LYS A 88 -5.87 7.02 7.08
N VAL A 89 -5.73 6.17 8.08
CA VAL A 89 -5.35 6.61 9.43
C VAL A 89 -3.88 6.29 9.69
N LYS A 90 -3.09 7.34 9.80
CA LYS A 90 -1.68 7.25 10.16
C LYS A 90 -1.57 7.12 11.68
N VAL A 91 -0.88 6.09 12.13
CA VAL A 91 -0.47 5.84 13.51
C VAL A 91 1.00 6.19 13.64
N THR A 92 1.37 6.99 14.62
CA THR A 92 2.72 7.53 14.82
C THR A 92 3.20 7.32 16.24
N GLY A 93 4.48 7.61 16.52
CA GLY A 93 5.05 7.56 17.87
C GLY A 93 5.31 6.13 18.38
N LEU A 94 5.54 5.20 17.46
CA LEU A 94 5.81 3.79 17.76
C LEU A 94 7.30 3.52 17.93
N ASP A 95 7.63 2.45 18.66
CA ASP A 95 8.98 1.94 18.80
C ASP A 95 9.35 1.05 17.61
N ALA A 96 10.59 1.16 17.15
CA ALA A 96 11.11 0.37 16.04
C ALA A 96 11.22 -1.13 16.39
N GLY A 97 10.90 -1.98 15.41
CA GLY A 97 10.98 -3.44 15.53
C GLY A 97 10.02 -4.05 16.55
N THR A 98 8.97 -3.32 16.91
CA THR A 98 8.05 -3.68 17.99
C THR A 98 6.72 -4.18 17.43
N SER A 99 6.17 -5.23 18.05
CA SER A 99 4.87 -5.78 17.70
C SER A 99 3.75 -5.05 18.45
N TYR A 100 2.71 -4.71 17.70
CA TYR A 100 1.53 -4.03 18.21
C TYR A 100 0.26 -4.77 17.81
N ARG A 101 -0.76 -4.64 18.65
CA ARG A 101 -2.14 -4.99 18.34
C ARG A 101 -2.88 -3.72 17.98
N TYR A 102 -3.71 -3.75 16.95
CA TYR A 102 -4.52 -2.59 16.60
C TYR A 102 -5.98 -2.96 16.36
N ARG A 103 -6.85 -1.98 16.45
CA ARG A 103 -8.25 -2.07 16.05
C ARG A 103 -8.67 -0.81 15.30
N VAL A 104 -9.67 -0.98 14.44
CA VAL A 104 -10.32 0.10 13.70
C VAL A 104 -11.72 0.34 14.26
N LEU A 105 -12.12 1.60 14.36
CA LEU A 105 -13.42 2.02 14.88
C LEU A 105 -14.06 3.02 13.93
N ASN A 106 -15.38 2.95 13.83
CA ASN A 106 -16.15 3.74 12.88
C ASN A 106 -17.44 4.27 13.54
N LYS A 107 -17.83 5.51 13.17
CA LYS A 107 -19.15 6.10 13.46
C LYS A 107 -19.68 6.71 12.18
N ALA A 108 -20.86 6.31 11.72
CA ALA A 108 -21.52 6.98 10.62
C ALA A 108 -21.77 8.45 10.97
N VAL A 109 -21.60 9.32 9.98
CA VAL A 109 -21.84 10.76 10.09
C VAL A 109 -22.97 11.15 9.18
N LEU A 110 -24.00 11.74 9.77
CA LEU A 110 -25.15 12.25 9.04
C LEU A 110 -25.27 13.75 9.30
N LEU A 111 -25.52 14.52 8.26
CA LEU A 111 -25.80 15.95 8.37
C LEU A 111 -27.30 16.14 8.58
N ASN A 112 -27.65 16.94 9.58
CA ASN A 112 -29.03 17.38 9.74
C ASN A 112 -29.35 18.41 8.64
N PRO A 113 -30.30 18.13 7.71
CA PRO A 113 -30.58 19.02 6.59
C PRO A 113 -31.19 20.38 7.01
N LYS A 114 -31.62 20.52 8.27
CA LYS A 114 -32.21 21.77 8.77
C LYS A 114 -31.19 22.75 9.33
N ASN A 115 -30.05 22.30 9.78
CA ASN A 115 -29.07 23.15 10.48
C ASN A 115 -27.61 22.73 10.28
N ASP A 116 -27.33 21.83 9.33
CA ASP A 116 -25.99 21.31 9.00
C ASP A 116 -25.19 20.76 10.20
N ARG A 117 -25.86 20.45 11.29
CA ARG A 117 -25.21 19.83 12.46
C ARG A 117 -25.04 18.34 12.25
N PRO A 118 -23.81 17.81 12.39
CA PRO A 118 -23.61 16.38 12.30
C PRO A 118 -24.19 15.66 13.53
N TYR A 119 -24.75 14.49 13.29
CA TYR A 119 -25.05 13.51 14.32
C TYR A 119 -24.48 12.15 13.92
N TYR A 120 -24.30 11.28 14.89
CA TYR A 120 -23.48 10.09 14.73
C TYR A 120 -24.28 8.84 15.09
N SER A 121 -23.95 7.73 14.41
CA SER A 121 -24.37 6.40 14.86
C SER A 121 -23.67 6.00 16.15
N GLU A 122 -24.07 4.88 16.72
CA GLU A 122 -23.22 4.18 17.69
C GLU A 122 -21.88 3.81 17.05
N GLY A 123 -20.82 3.86 17.86
CA GLY A 123 -19.48 3.45 17.42
C GLY A 123 -19.38 1.94 17.28
N LYS A 124 -18.82 1.47 16.17
CA LYS A 124 -18.51 0.06 15.95
C LYS A 124 -17.02 -0.11 15.72
N GLY A 125 -16.39 -1.00 16.46
CA GLY A 125 -14.98 -1.35 16.30
C GLY A 125 -14.79 -2.82 15.95
N SER A 126 -13.60 -3.14 15.40
CA SER A 126 -13.14 -4.52 15.26
C SER A 126 -13.00 -5.16 16.66
N ASP A 127 -13.19 -6.47 16.73
CA ASP A 127 -13.18 -7.20 18.00
C ASP A 127 -11.75 -7.42 18.51
N VAL A 128 -11.53 -7.06 19.78
CA VAL A 128 -10.25 -7.29 20.46
C VAL A 128 -10.35 -8.31 21.60
N TYR A 129 -11.56 -8.86 21.84
CA TYR A 129 -11.81 -9.76 22.98
C TYR A 129 -12.00 -11.22 22.53
N ARG A 130 -12.89 -11.48 21.58
CA ARG A 130 -13.32 -12.81 21.16
C ARG A 130 -12.62 -13.31 19.91
N ARG A 131 -12.25 -12.39 19.05
CA ARG A 131 -11.43 -12.65 17.86
C ARG A 131 -10.05 -12.10 18.14
N LYS A 132 -9.04 -12.67 17.50
CA LYS A 132 -7.70 -12.10 17.59
C LYS A 132 -7.74 -10.66 17.07
N PRO A 133 -7.21 -9.67 17.79
CA PRO A 133 -7.03 -8.33 17.27
C PRO A 133 -6.15 -8.39 16.02
N TYR A 134 -6.15 -7.34 15.24
CA TYR A 134 -5.16 -7.20 14.19
C TYR A 134 -3.78 -6.97 14.80
N PHE A 135 -2.76 -7.48 14.15
CA PHE A 135 -1.36 -7.35 14.56
C PHE A 135 -0.55 -6.65 13.47
N MET A 136 0.49 -5.99 13.86
CA MET A 136 1.52 -5.48 12.97
C MET A 136 2.84 -5.37 13.71
N ARG A 137 3.93 -5.29 12.95
CA ARG A 137 5.25 -5.02 13.49
C ARG A 137 5.87 -3.86 12.72
N THR A 138 6.42 -2.89 13.44
CA THR A 138 7.20 -1.78 12.85
C THR A 138 8.51 -2.30 12.27
N LEU A 139 9.03 -1.63 11.25
CA LEU A 139 10.35 -1.90 10.70
C LEU A 139 11.45 -1.57 11.72
N SER A 140 12.67 -2.04 11.49
CA SER A 140 13.79 -1.82 12.42
C SER A 140 15.14 -1.84 11.69
N ASP A 141 16.01 -0.88 11.94
CA ASP A 141 17.39 -0.88 11.42
C ASP A 141 18.27 -1.95 12.05
N LYS A 142 17.84 -2.55 13.16
CA LYS A 142 18.59 -3.61 13.85
C LYS A 142 18.37 -5.01 13.28
N ALA A 143 17.47 -5.17 12.31
CA ALA A 143 17.24 -6.46 11.68
C ALA A 143 18.49 -6.91 10.90
N GLN A 144 19.00 -8.11 11.20
CA GLN A 144 20.17 -8.67 10.54
C GLN A 144 19.84 -9.22 9.16
N THR A 145 18.60 -9.62 8.97
CA THR A 145 18.08 -10.17 7.72
C THR A 145 16.75 -9.49 7.41
N VAL A 146 16.57 -9.08 6.17
CA VAL A 146 15.31 -8.52 5.66
C VAL A 146 14.68 -9.52 4.71
N ARG A 147 13.41 -9.87 4.94
CA ARG A 147 12.65 -10.84 4.14
C ARG A 147 11.40 -10.21 3.59
N PHE A 148 11.24 -10.24 2.29
CA PHE A 148 10.04 -9.74 1.63
C PHE A 148 9.66 -10.60 0.44
N ALA A 149 8.38 -10.53 0.06
CA ALA A 149 7.87 -11.19 -1.12
C ALA A 149 7.46 -10.15 -2.17
N VAL A 150 7.76 -10.45 -3.44
CA VAL A 150 7.41 -9.58 -4.58
C VAL A 150 6.45 -10.33 -5.50
N GLY A 151 5.40 -9.63 -5.95
CA GLY A 151 4.53 -10.08 -7.03
C GLY A 151 4.25 -8.93 -7.99
N ASN A 152 3.93 -9.24 -9.23
CA ASN A 152 3.67 -8.29 -10.30
C ASN A 152 2.80 -8.94 -11.38
N ASP A 153 2.26 -8.12 -12.28
CA ASP A 153 1.56 -8.56 -13.49
C ASP A 153 0.41 -9.54 -13.19
N PHE A 154 -0.42 -9.19 -12.19
CA PHE A 154 -1.59 -10.01 -11.83
C PHE A 154 -2.73 -9.86 -12.83
N HIS A 155 -2.89 -8.68 -13.45
CA HIS A 155 -3.86 -8.39 -14.49
C HIS A 155 -5.27 -8.89 -14.14
N ASP A 156 -5.82 -8.39 -13.03
CA ASP A 156 -7.18 -8.72 -12.54
C ASP A 156 -7.39 -10.21 -12.19
N LYS A 157 -6.34 -10.91 -11.76
CA LYS A 157 -6.40 -12.34 -11.40
C LYS A 157 -6.20 -12.53 -9.90
N PRO A 158 -7.25 -12.35 -9.07
CA PRO A 158 -7.17 -12.49 -7.62
C PRO A 158 -6.68 -13.88 -7.17
N GLU A 159 -6.94 -14.92 -7.97
CA GLU A 159 -6.47 -16.28 -7.70
C GLU A 159 -4.95 -16.42 -7.61
N VAL A 160 -4.20 -15.54 -8.28
CA VAL A 160 -2.73 -15.48 -8.17
C VAL A 160 -2.31 -15.03 -6.76
N ILE A 161 -2.99 -14.01 -6.22
CA ILE A 161 -2.77 -13.55 -4.86
C ILE A 161 -3.14 -14.64 -3.86
N GLU A 162 -4.31 -15.26 -4.02
CA GLU A 162 -4.81 -16.31 -3.14
C GLU A 162 -3.89 -17.54 -3.10
N GLN A 163 -3.34 -17.93 -4.24
CA GLN A 163 -2.46 -19.10 -4.36
C GLN A 163 -1.04 -18.81 -3.87
N LEU A 164 -0.43 -17.72 -4.35
CA LEU A 164 1.00 -17.46 -4.15
C LEU A 164 1.31 -16.63 -2.90
N PHE A 165 0.33 -15.86 -2.42
CA PHE A 165 0.49 -14.99 -1.24
C PHE A 165 -0.44 -15.41 -0.10
N SER A 166 -0.78 -16.71 -0.01
CA SER A 166 -1.70 -17.21 1.00
C SER A 166 -1.19 -16.98 2.42
N LYS A 167 -2.10 -16.90 3.38
CA LYS A 167 -1.82 -16.72 4.82
C LYS A 167 -0.98 -17.83 5.45
N GLU A 168 -0.89 -18.99 4.80
CA GLU A 168 -0.01 -20.09 5.19
C GLU A 168 1.44 -19.83 4.78
N ILE A 169 1.62 -19.05 3.72
CA ILE A 169 2.93 -18.68 3.16
C ILE A 169 3.39 -17.34 3.76
N ILE A 170 2.58 -16.28 3.58
CA ILE A 170 2.91 -14.91 4.02
C ILE A 170 2.47 -14.70 5.46
N THR A 171 3.42 -14.75 6.37
CA THR A 171 3.16 -14.55 7.80
C THR A 171 4.14 -13.52 8.38
N PRO A 172 3.74 -12.77 9.45
CA PRO A 172 4.63 -11.79 10.09
C PRO A 172 5.91 -12.37 10.69
N LYS A 173 5.98 -13.70 10.84
CA LYS A 173 7.20 -14.41 11.30
C LYS A 173 8.20 -14.67 10.17
N LYS A 174 7.71 -14.78 8.94
CA LYS A 174 8.52 -15.13 7.76
C LYS A 174 8.88 -13.92 6.92
N TYR A 175 7.99 -12.93 6.84
CA TYR A 175 8.14 -11.76 5.98
C TYR A 175 7.96 -10.46 6.76
N ASP A 176 8.82 -9.51 6.48
CA ASP A 176 8.73 -8.16 7.03
C ASP A 176 7.67 -7.34 6.26
N PHE A 177 7.55 -7.57 4.94
CA PHE A 177 6.55 -6.93 4.09
C PHE A 177 6.32 -7.71 2.78
N VAL A 178 5.28 -7.36 2.06
CA VAL A 178 5.02 -7.74 0.67
C VAL A 178 5.11 -6.50 -0.19
N LEU A 179 5.61 -6.65 -1.41
CA LEU A 179 5.67 -5.58 -2.41
C LEU A 179 5.01 -6.06 -3.70
N TYR A 180 3.99 -5.33 -4.15
CA TYR A 180 3.43 -5.50 -5.48
C TYR A 180 4.12 -4.54 -6.43
N ASN A 181 4.79 -5.09 -7.44
CA ASN A 181 5.61 -4.34 -8.37
C ASN A 181 4.89 -4.13 -9.72
N GLY A 182 3.71 -3.52 -9.66
CA GLY A 182 2.96 -3.06 -10.82
C GLY A 182 2.12 -4.10 -11.55
N ASP A 183 1.26 -3.61 -12.41
CA ASP A 183 0.34 -4.34 -13.28
C ASP A 183 -0.56 -5.33 -12.52
N MET A 184 -1.09 -4.86 -11.39
CA MET A 184 -2.05 -5.62 -10.60
C MET A 184 -3.41 -5.72 -11.28
N VAL A 185 -3.74 -4.71 -12.10
CA VAL A 185 -4.94 -4.63 -12.94
C VAL A 185 -4.55 -4.46 -14.40
N SER A 186 -5.43 -4.81 -15.33
CA SER A 186 -5.20 -4.63 -16.77
C SER A 186 -5.50 -3.20 -17.23
N ILE A 187 -6.42 -2.54 -16.58
CA ILE A 187 -6.78 -1.13 -16.70
C ILE A 187 -7.53 -0.75 -15.42
N LEU A 188 -7.24 0.39 -14.83
CA LEU A 188 -7.93 0.82 -13.63
C LEU A 188 -9.27 1.51 -13.98
N ALA A 189 -10.30 0.69 -14.17
CA ALA A 189 -11.60 1.16 -14.62
C ALA A 189 -12.49 1.65 -13.47
N SER A 190 -12.37 1.08 -12.26
CA SER A 190 -13.21 1.44 -11.12
C SER A 190 -12.58 1.06 -9.78
N GLU A 191 -13.08 1.70 -8.72
CA GLU A 191 -12.81 1.32 -7.33
C GLU A 191 -13.17 -0.14 -7.04
N GLU A 192 -14.36 -0.57 -7.49
CA GLU A 192 -14.86 -1.93 -7.24
C GLU A 192 -13.94 -3.00 -7.83
N GLN A 193 -13.46 -2.78 -9.06
CA GLN A 193 -12.48 -3.66 -9.70
C GLN A 193 -11.21 -3.79 -8.83
N LEU A 194 -10.62 -2.67 -8.44
CA LEU A 194 -9.41 -2.67 -7.62
C LEU A 194 -9.62 -3.39 -6.28
N VAL A 195 -10.77 -3.15 -5.65
CA VAL A 195 -11.12 -3.81 -4.39
C VAL A 195 -11.24 -5.32 -4.59
N GLN A 196 -11.93 -5.78 -5.62
CA GLN A 196 -12.17 -7.21 -5.84
C GLN A 196 -10.94 -7.95 -6.35
N SER A 197 -10.15 -7.33 -7.24
CA SER A 197 -9.00 -7.99 -7.87
C SER A 197 -7.76 -7.99 -6.99
N VAL A 198 -7.57 -6.97 -6.13
CA VAL A 198 -6.32 -6.75 -5.42
C VAL A 198 -6.49 -6.62 -3.91
N ILE A 199 -7.34 -5.67 -3.46
CA ILE A 199 -7.39 -5.32 -2.03
C ILE A 199 -8.03 -6.44 -1.22
N ALA A 200 -9.22 -6.92 -1.59
CA ALA A 200 -9.93 -7.94 -0.85
C ALA A 200 -9.16 -9.27 -0.77
N PRO A 201 -8.59 -9.81 -1.87
CA PRO A 201 -7.75 -11.01 -1.78
C PRO A 201 -6.51 -10.78 -0.90
N SER A 202 -5.81 -9.65 -1.00
CA SER A 202 -4.66 -9.34 -0.13
C SER A 202 -5.03 -9.27 1.34
N VAL A 203 -6.17 -8.64 1.67
CA VAL A 203 -6.71 -8.56 3.04
C VAL A 203 -7.07 -9.94 3.58
N ALA A 204 -7.69 -10.79 2.77
CA ALA A 204 -8.06 -12.15 3.15
C ALA A 204 -6.84 -13.03 3.47
N GLN A 205 -5.70 -12.73 2.87
CA GLN A 205 -4.49 -13.53 3.00
C GLN A 205 -3.50 -12.95 4.04
N PHE A 206 -3.03 -11.71 3.89
CA PHE A 206 -1.92 -11.23 4.70
C PHE A 206 -1.97 -9.75 5.11
N ALA A 207 -2.60 -8.89 4.29
CA ALA A 207 -2.39 -7.44 4.39
C ALA A 207 -2.92 -6.79 5.67
N THR A 208 -3.68 -7.52 6.48
CA THR A 208 -4.09 -7.10 7.82
C THR A 208 -2.95 -7.14 8.86
N GLN A 209 -1.85 -7.85 8.57
CA GLN A 209 -0.78 -8.10 9.53
C GLN A 209 0.62 -7.88 8.95
N VAL A 210 0.79 -8.10 7.64
CA VAL A 210 2.05 -7.86 6.93
C VAL A 210 1.86 -6.63 6.05
N PRO A 211 2.72 -5.61 6.17
CA PRO A 211 2.64 -4.41 5.36
C PRO A 211 2.69 -4.72 3.86
N LEU A 212 1.85 -4.05 3.10
CA LEU A 212 1.84 -4.10 1.63
C LEU A 212 2.40 -2.80 1.07
N TYR A 213 3.49 -2.85 0.34
CA TYR A 213 4.00 -1.74 -0.47
C TYR A 213 3.65 -1.95 -1.94
N VAL A 214 3.55 -0.86 -2.68
CA VAL A 214 3.15 -0.92 -4.09
C VAL A 214 4.03 0.02 -4.92
N ALA A 215 4.68 -0.51 -5.94
CA ALA A 215 5.18 0.26 -7.06
C ALA A 215 4.12 0.20 -8.18
N ARG A 216 3.82 1.33 -8.81
CA ARG A 216 2.83 1.39 -9.89
C ARG A 216 3.41 0.83 -11.19
N GLY A 217 2.64 0.01 -11.91
CA GLY A 217 2.92 -0.39 -13.25
C GLY A 217 2.30 0.56 -14.29
N ASN A 218 2.54 0.30 -15.56
CA ASN A 218 1.97 1.10 -16.62
C ASN A 218 0.45 0.87 -16.78
N HIS A 219 -0.06 -0.30 -16.46
CA HIS A 219 -1.49 -0.59 -16.52
C HIS A 219 -2.32 0.17 -15.48
N GLU A 220 -1.78 0.48 -14.31
CA GLU A 220 -2.44 1.32 -13.31
C GLU A 220 -2.54 2.79 -13.71
N THR A 221 -1.82 3.23 -14.74
CA THR A 221 -1.92 4.61 -15.25
C THR A 221 -3.07 4.78 -16.24
N ARG A 222 -3.70 3.70 -16.67
CA ARG A 222 -4.77 3.65 -17.68
C ARG A 222 -6.14 3.51 -17.01
N GLY A 223 -7.16 4.10 -17.63
CA GLY A 223 -8.55 4.02 -17.20
C GLY A 223 -9.04 5.23 -16.42
N GLU A 224 -10.36 5.31 -16.27
CA GLU A 224 -11.03 6.47 -15.67
C GLU A 224 -10.62 6.69 -14.19
N HIS A 225 -10.22 5.62 -13.51
CA HIS A 225 -9.92 5.65 -12.09
C HIS A 225 -8.42 5.75 -11.77
N ALA A 226 -7.56 5.82 -12.79
CA ALA A 226 -6.10 5.81 -12.66
C ALA A 226 -5.55 6.89 -11.70
N VAL A 227 -6.13 8.10 -11.74
CA VAL A 227 -5.71 9.23 -10.89
C VAL A 227 -5.90 8.94 -9.40
N ALA A 228 -6.89 8.09 -9.05
CA ALA A 228 -7.20 7.75 -7.66
C ALA A 228 -6.33 6.62 -7.08
N PHE A 229 -5.43 6.02 -7.85
CA PHE A 229 -4.66 4.84 -7.43
C PHE A 229 -4.02 4.99 -6.04
N TYR A 230 -3.34 6.11 -5.80
CA TYR A 230 -2.68 6.38 -4.52
C TYR A 230 -3.63 6.82 -3.39
N ASP A 231 -4.93 6.96 -3.66
CA ASP A 231 -5.93 7.08 -2.61
C ASP A 231 -6.13 5.76 -1.87
N TYR A 232 -5.87 4.64 -2.54
CA TYR A 232 -5.94 3.29 -1.98
C TYR A 232 -4.60 2.79 -1.44
N PHE A 233 -3.50 3.26 -2.01
CA PHE A 233 -2.14 2.86 -1.63
C PHE A 233 -1.30 4.07 -1.23
N PRO A 234 -1.62 4.72 -0.08
CA PRO A 234 -0.86 5.88 0.37
C PRO A 234 0.61 5.53 0.62
N THR A 235 1.49 6.38 0.14
CA THR A 235 2.93 6.26 0.35
C THR A 235 3.41 7.17 1.50
N SER A 236 4.64 6.98 1.96
CA SER A 236 5.25 7.82 3.01
C SER A 236 5.44 9.27 2.57
N THR A 237 5.65 9.50 1.28
CA THR A 237 5.91 10.82 0.69
C THR A 237 4.66 11.49 0.10
N GLY A 238 3.58 10.72 -0.11
CA GLY A 238 2.42 11.15 -0.90
C GLY A 238 2.71 11.21 -2.41
N GLN A 239 3.90 10.78 -2.84
CA GLN A 239 4.28 10.65 -4.25
C GLN A 239 4.28 9.17 -4.68
N PRO A 240 4.16 8.86 -5.97
CA PRO A 240 4.28 7.51 -6.50
C PRO A 240 5.62 6.83 -6.22
N TYR A 241 6.68 7.60 -6.08
CA TYR A 241 8.03 7.15 -5.78
C TYR A 241 8.41 7.49 -4.34
N TYR A 242 9.09 6.58 -3.66
CA TYR A 242 9.40 6.70 -2.24
C TYR A 242 10.54 5.76 -1.83
N THR A 243 10.94 5.85 -0.57
CA THR A 243 12.00 4.99 0.00
C THR A 243 11.48 4.21 1.20
N ILE A 244 12.12 3.05 1.47
CA ILE A 244 11.91 2.25 2.66
C ILE A 244 13.27 1.96 3.28
N SER A 245 13.40 2.10 4.60
CA SER A 245 14.59 1.70 5.36
C SER A 245 14.27 0.58 6.33
N HIS A 246 14.95 -0.56 6.21
CA HIS A 246 14.75 -1.70 7.10
C HIS A 246 16.02 -2.55 7.18
N GLY A 247 16.48 -2.88 8.39
CA GLY A 247 17.64 -3.75 8.60
C GLY A 247 18.93 -3.22 7.98
N GLY A 248 19.10 -1.89 7.88
CA GLY A 248 20.22 -1.28 7.17
C GLY A 248 20.15 -1.40 5.65
N VAL A 249 19.08 -1.98 5.10
CA VAL A 249 18.79 -2.01 3.66
C VAL A 249 17.98 -0.78 3.28
N PHE A 250 18.40 -0.11 2.21
CA PHE A 250 17.71 1.04 1.65
C PHE A 250 17.04 0.65 0.34
N PHE A 251 15.72 0.76 0.32
CA PHE A 251 14.91 0.49 -0.87
C PHE A 251 14.52 1.79 -1.54
N ILE A 252 14.66 1.84 -2.86
CA ILE A 252 14.22 2.94 -3.71
C ILE A 252 13.11 2.39 -4.60
N VAL A 253 11.87 2.82 -4.35
CA VAL A 253 10.71 2.46 -5.15
C VAL A 253 10.47 3.57 -6.16
N LEU A 254 10.52 3.23 -7.43
CA LEU A 254 10.38 4.12 -8.58
C LEU A 254 9.09 3.85 -9.33
N ASP A 255 8.63 4.87 -10.06
CA ASP A 255 7.45 4.83 -10.91
C ASP A 255 7.83 5.09 -12.37
N GLY A 256 7.95 4.05 -13.17
CA GLY A 256 8.32 4.15 -14.56
C GLY A 256 7.30 4.87 -15.45
N GLY A 257 6.07 5.11 -14.95
CA GLY A 257 4.97 5.63 -15.77
C GLY A 257 4.55 4.64 -16.87
N GLU A 258 4.40 5.11 -18.08
CA GLU A 258 3.96 4.34 -19.25
C GLU A 258 5.11 3.85 -20.13
N ASP A 259 4.83 2.80 -20.89
CA ASP A 259 5.79 2.14 -21.78
C ASP A 259 5.89 2.78 -23.18
N LYS A 260 4.86 3.50 -23.64
CA LYS A 260 4.80 4.19 -24.93
C LYS A 260 5.05 5.70 -24.78
N PRO A 261 5.30 6.43 -25.88
CA PRO A 261 5.46 7.88 -25.85
C PRO A 261 4.13 8.59 -25.50
N ASP A 262 4.23 9.78 -24.90
CA ASP A 262 3.08 10.58 -24.44
C ASP A 262 2.01 10.86 -25.52
N ASN A 263 2.40 10.84 -26.79
CA ASN A 263 1.49 11.06 -27.91
C ASN A 263 0.91 9.76 -28.50
N ASP A 264 1.07 8.63 -27.84
CA ASP A 264 0.43 7.39 -28.26
C ASP A 264 -1.10 7.49 -28.17
N ILE A 265 -1.78 6.89 -29.13
CA ILE A 265 -3.24 6.94 -29.24
C ILE A 265 -3.93 6.30 -28.04
N GLU A 266 -3.30 5.36 -27.36
CA GLU A 266 -3.84 4.69 -26.18
C GLU A 266 -4.04 5.64 -24.99
N TYR A 267 -3.37 6.79 -24.98
CA TYR A 267 -3.40 7.73 -23.86
C TYR A 267 -4.31 8.94 -24.08
N TYR A 268 -4.89 9.09 -25.26
CA TYR A 268 -5.85 10.16 -25.58
C TYR A 268 -5.38 11.58 -25.16
N ASP A 269 -4.08 11.88 -25.26
CA ASP A 269 -3.45 13.13 -24.82
C ASP A 269 -3.59 13.43 -23.30
N LEU A 270 -3.89 12.42 -22.47
CA LEU A 270 -4.12 12.59 -21.03
C LEU A 270 -2.85 12.43 -20.17
N VAL A 271 -1.71 12.05 -20.76
CA VAL A 271 -0.47 11.75 -20.04
C VAL A 271 0.66 12.72 -20.35
N ARG A 272 1.64 12.79 -19.44
CA ARG A 272 2.88 13.59 -19.58
C ARG A 272 4.03 12.88 -18.88
N PHE A 273 4.23 11.58 -19.16
CA PHE A 273 5.21 10.76 -18.45
C PHE A 273 6.66 11.10 -18.80
N ASP A 274 6.94 11.64 -19.97
CA ASP A 274 8.29 12.10 -20.30
C ASP A 274 8.76 13.25 -19.40
N ASN A 275 7.84 14.16 -19.05
CA ASN A 275 8.16 15.22 -18.08
C ASN A 275 8.15 14.71 -16.63
N TYR A 276 7.25 13.82 -16.31
CA TYR A 276 7.15 13.20 -15.02
C TYR A 276 8.44 12.42 -14.65
N ARG A 277 8.98 11.60 -15.55
CA ARG A 277 10.26 10.88 -15.35
C ARG A 277 11.43 11.82 -15.10
N LYS A 278 11.46 13.01 -15.71
CA LYS A 278 12.50 14.02 -15.44
C LYS A 278 12.41 14.54 -14.00
N GLN A 279 11.20 14.83 -13.51
CA GLN A 279 10.98 15.25 -12.12
C GLN A 279 11.37 14.13 -11.14
N GLU A 280 11.01 12.91 -11.45
CA GLU A 280 11.41 11.76 -10.64
C GLU A 280 12.93 11.54 -10.65
N ALA A 281 13.60 11.76 -11.79
CA ALA A 281 15.06 11.69 -11.88
C ALA A 281 15.76 12.76 -11.01
N GLU A 282 15.19 13.96 -10.89
CA GLU A 282 15.68 15.00 -9.98
C GLU A 282 15.57 14.53 -8.52
N TRP A 283 14.40 14.00 -8.12
CA TRP A 283 14.22 13.41 -6.80
C TRP A 283 15.14 12.22 -6.57
N LEU A 284 15.29 11.33 -7.54
CA LEU A 284 16.19 10.17 -7.45
C LEU A 284 17.63 10.59 -7.21
N ASN A 285 18.08 11.64 -7.88
CA ASN A 285 19.42 12.19 -7.66
C ASN A 285 19.63 12.74 -6.25
N GLU A 286 18.61 13.32 -5.63
CA GLU A 286 18.65 13.73 -4.22
C GLU A 286 18.69 12.52 -3.30
N VAL A 287 17.86 11.51 -3.55
CA VAL A 287 17.76 10.28 -2.75
C VAL A 287 19.07 9.51 -2.73
N VAL A 288 19.70 9.27 -3.87
CA VAL A 288 20.97 8.50 -3.93
C VAL A 288 22.11 9.24 -3.23
N ASN A 289 21.99 10.56 -3.10
CA ASN A 289 22.96 11.40 -2.40
C ASN A 289 22.67 11.58 -0.90
N SER A 290 21.53 11.08 -0.42
CA SER A 290 21.15 11.18 0.99
C SER A 290 22.08 10.38 1.91
N PRO A 291 22.24 10.79 3.18
CA PRO A 291 22.99 10.03 4.16
C PRO A 291 22.45 8.61 4.35
N GLU A 292 21.14 8.44 4.31
CA GLU A 292 20.46 7.16 4.48
C GLU A 292 20.85 6.18 3.38
N CYS A 293 20.85 6.64 2.12
CA CYS A 293 21.27 5.82 0.99
C CYS A 293 22.77 5.51 1.06
N LYS A 294 23.62 6.52 1.33
CA LYS A 294 25.08 6.36 1.36
C LYS A 294 25.57 5.42 2.46
N ASN A 295 24.90 5.44 3.62
CA ASN A 295 25.27 4.61 4.78
C ASN A 295 24.58 3.25 4.81
N ALA A 296 23.70 2.96 3.87
CA ALA A 296 23.01 1.68 3.80
C ALA A 296 24.01 0.54 3.54
N ARG A 297 23.78 -0.63 4.19
CA ARG A 297 24.58 -1.85 3.95
C ARG A 297 24.25 -2.52 2.63
N ALA A 298 23.04 -2.32 2.12
CA ALA A 298 22.59 -2.77 0.80
C ALA A 298 21.55 -1.80 0.24
N ARG A 299 21.48 -1.70 -1.09
CA ARG A 299 20.55 -0.81 -1.83
C ARG A 299 19.82 -1.62 -2.86
N VAL A 300 18.50 -1.66 -2.75
CA VAL A 300 17.61 -2.39 -3.65
C VAL A 300 16.69 -1.41 -4.32
N VAL A 301 16.67 -1.43 -5.66
CA VAL A 301 15.76 -0.60 -6.47
C VAL A 301 14.58 -1.46 -6.92
N ILE A 302 13.39 -0.91 -6.84
CA ILE A 302 12.16 -1.52 -7.34
C ILE A 302 11.56 -0.58 -8.38
N ILE A 303 11.29 -1.09 -9.56
CA ILE A 303 10.58 -0.42 -10.63
C ILE A 303 9.84 -1.46 -11.46
N HIS A 304 8.64 -1.16 -11.94
CA HIS A 304 7.91 -2.12 -12.75
C HIS A 304 8.55 -2.35 -14.11
N ILE A 305 8.73 -1.29 -14.87
CA ILE A 305 9.29 -1.34 -16.24
C ILE A 305 10.82 -1.44 -16.17
N PRO A 306 11.44 -2.49 -16.74
CA PRO A 306 12.89 -2.62 -16.75
C PRO A 306 13.54 -1.61 -17.71
N PRO A 307 14.75 -1.10 -17.42
CA PRO A 307 15.50 -0.26 -18.34
C PRO A 307 15.96 -1.06 -19.55
N SER A 308 15.85 -0.48 -20.76
CA SER A 308 16.37 -1.09 -21.98
C SER A 308 16.64 -0.03 -23.04
N SER A 309 17.86 0.06 -23.56
CA SER A 309 18.21 0.99 -24.64
C SER A 309 17.62 0.60 -26.00
N SER A 310 17.14 -0.63 -26.14
CA SER A 310 16.55 -1.17 -27.39
C SER A 310 15.06 -1.55 -27.20
N GLY A 311 14.48 -1.24 -26.04
CA GLY A 311 13.08 -1.53 -25.74
C GLY A 311 12.11 -0.45 -26.24
N TRP A 312 10.92 -0.46 -25.65
CA TRP A 312 9.92 0.56 -25.92
C TRP A 312 10.34 1.92 -25.33
N HIS A 313 9.60 2.96 -25.67
CA HIS A 313 9.93 4.33 -25.27
C HIS A 313 10.16 4.50 -23.75
N GLY A 314 9.26 3.96 -22.94
CA GLY A 314 9.37 4.04 -21.47
C GLY A 314 10.62 3.35 -20.93
N GLU A 315 10.95 2.15 -21.44
CA GLU A 315 12.17 1.42 -21.08
C GLU A 315 13.44 2.22 -21.45
N ALA A 316 13.45 2.83 -22.65
CA ALA A 316 14.57 3.64 -23.12
C ALA A 316 14.72 4.94 -22.32
N GLU A 317 13.64 5.60 -21.94
CA GLU A 317 13.66 6.80 -21.10
C GLU A 317 14.12 6.49 -19.66
N ILE A 318 13.71 5.35 -19.09
CA ILE A 318 14.20 4.86 -17.80
C ILE A 318 15.71 4.60 -17.89
N ALA A 319 16.16 3.90 -18.93
CA ALA A 319 17.59 3.65 -19.15
C ALA A 319 18.38 4.97 -19.28
N ARG A 320 17.85 5.93 -20.00
CA ARG A 320 18.49 7.23 -20.25
C ARG A 320 18.53 8.12 -18.99
N LEU A 321 17.45 8.17 -18.20
CA LEU A 321 17.30 9.12 -17.10
C LEU A 321 17.75 8.53 -15.74
N PHE A 322 17.37 7.29 -15.42
CA PHE A 322 17.56 6.74 -14.09
C PHE A 322 18.87 5.95 -13.96
N ILE A 323 19.26 5.18 -14.98
CA ILE A 323 20.44 4.32 -14.87
C ILE A 323 21.73 5.08 -14.62
N PRO A 324 22.03 6.22 -15.26
CA PRO A 324 23.24 7.00 -14.93
C PRO A 324 23.29 7.46 -13.46
N ILE A 325 22.14 7.82 -12.88
CA ILE A 325 22.02 8.22 -11.47
C ILE A 325 22.26 7.01 -10.57
N LEU A 326 21.57 5.91 -10.82
CA LEU A 326 21.69 4.67 -10.04
C LEU A 326 23.11 4.06 -10.11
N ASN A 327 23.76 4.16 -11.25
CA ASN A 327 25.15 3.71 -11.43
C ASN A 327 26.14 4.42 -10.52
N SER A 328 25.82 5.64 -10.03
CA SER A 328 26.64 6.39 -9.08
C SER A 328 26.40 5.97 -7.62
N ALA A 329 25.40 5.14 -7.32
CA ALA A 329 24.88 4.92 -5.98
C ALA A 329 25.22 3.55 -5.35
N ASN A 330 26.11 2.75 -5.98
CA ASN A 330 26.44 1.39 -5.54
C ASN A 330 25.19 0.52 -5.28
N ILE A 331 24.27 0.49 -6.23
CA ILE A 331 23.09 -0.37 -6.18
C ILE A 331 23.51 -1.84 -6.19
N ASP A 332 22.90 -2.66 -5.33
CA ASP A 332 23.19 -4.10 -5.24
C ASP A 332 22.24 -4.92 -6.11
N LEU A 333 21.00 -4.48 -6.28
CA LEU A 333 19.98 -5.20 -7.05
C LEU A 333 18.86 -4.26 -7.52
N MET A 334 18.37 -4.47 -8.74
CA MET A 334 17.10 -3.90 -9.21
C MET A 334 16.09 -5.02 -9.50
N LEU A 335 14.84 -4.84 -9.03
CA LEU A 335 13.73 -5.75 -9.23
C LEU A 335 12.71 -5.12 -10.18
N CYS A 336 12.34 -5.85 -11.23
CA CYS A 336 11.39 -5.42 -12.26
C CYS A 336 10.28 -6.45 -12.47
N GLY A 337 9.24 -6.08 -13.22
CA GLY A 337 8.17 -6.92 -13.76
C GLY A 337 8.04 -6.71 -15.27
N HIS A 338 6.80 -6.43 -15.74
CA HIS A 338 6.43 -5.93 -17.05
C HIS A 338 6.58 -6.92 -18.23
N ILE A 339 7.70 -7.61 -18.33
CA ILE A 339 7.99 -8.46 -19.50
C ILE A 339 7.35 -9.86 -19.41
N HIS A 340 6.67 -10.18 -18.30
CA HIS A 340 5.99 -11.45 -18.02
C HIS A 340 6.89 -12.69 -18.01
N GLU A 341 8.22 -12.52 -18.14
CA GLU A 341 9.21 -13.58 -18.21
C GLU A 341 10.29 -13.39 -17.16
N TYR A 342 10.89 -14.49 -16.72
CA TYR A 342 12.10 -14.40 -15.92
C TYR A 342 13.26 -13.92 -16.80
N ARG A 343 13.91 -12.84 -16.37
CA ARG A 343 15.16 -12.37 -16.99
C ARG A 343 16.13 -11.93 -15.88
N PHE A 344 17.34 -12.38 -16.01
CA PHE A 344 18.47 -11.93 -15.21
C PHE A 344 19.47 -11.21 -16.13
N SER A 345 19.72 -9.94 -15.87
CA SER A 345 20.74 -9.15 -16.55
C SER A 345 21.88 -8.90 -15.57
N GLU A 346 23.08 -9.30 -15.96
CA GLU A 346 24.28 -9.11 -15.14
C GLU A 346 24.70 -7.63 -15.09
N ALA A 347 25.48 -7.27 -14.08
CA ALA A 347 26.13 -5.97 -14.01
C ALA A 347 27.01 -5.74 -15.25
N GLY A 348 26.83 -4.60 -15.92
CA GLY A 348 27.53 -4.28 -17.18
C GLY A 348 26.80 -4.75 -18.44
N ASP A 349 25.58 -5.26 -18.34
CA ASP A 349 24.76 -5.57 -19.51
C ASP A 349 24.56 -4.32 -20.36
N ALA A 350 24.93 -4.42 -21.65
CA ALA A 350 24.97 -3.27 -22.57
C ALA A 350 23.57 -2.75 -22.93
N ILE A 351 22.54 -3.59 -22.83
CA ILE A 351 21.15 -3.21 -23.14
C ILE A 351 20.56 -2.40 -21.99
N CYS A 352 20.73 -2.87 -20.77
CA CYS A 352 20.26 -2.19 -19.57
C CYS A 352 21.15 -0.98 -19.20
N GLY A 353 22.45 -1.04 -19.48
CA GLY A 353 23.44 0.00 -19.16
C GLY A 353 23.76 0.11 -17.68
N SER A 354 23.30 -0.82 -16.84
CA SER A 354 23.49 -0.82 -15.37
C SER A 354 24.81 -1.47 -14.96
N ASN A 355 25.47 -0.92 -13.94
CA ASN A 355 26.63 -1.53 -13.29
C ASN A 355 26.25 -2.44 -12.09
N PHE A 356 24.98 -2.81 -12.01
CA PHE A 356 24.39 -3.70 -11.02
C PHE A 356 23.43 -4.69 -11.70
N PRO A 357 23.15 -5.83 -11.08
CA PRO A 357 22.24 -6.83 -11.65
C PRO A 357 20.78 -6.37 -11.60
N ILE A 358 20.01 -6.81 -12.62
CA ILE A 358 18.57 -6.58 -12.75
C ILE A 358 17.86 -7.92 -12.87
N VAL A 359 16.79 -8.10 -12.09
CA VAL A 359 15.93 -9.29 -12.11
C VAL A 359 14.52 -8.88 -12.48
N CYS A 360 14.01 -9.42 -13.60
CA CYS A 360 12.60 -9.36 -13.92
C CYS A 360 11.90 -10.60 -13.37
N ASN A 361 10.91 -10.39 -12.50
CA ASN A 361 10.07 -11.45 -11.98
C ASN A 361 8.95 -11.74 -13.01
N PRO A 362 8.71 -13.00 -13.39
CA PRO A 362 7.65 -13.31 -14.34
C PRO A 362 6.27 -13.08 -13.74
N ASN A 363 5.26 -12.97 -14.60
CA ASN A 363 3.87 -12.96 -14.16
C ASN A 363 3.49 -14.30 -13.48
N ARG A 364 2.42 -14.30 -12.69
CA ARG A 364 1.94 -15.49 -11.96
C ARG A 364 3.03 -16.21 -11.14
N ALA A 365 3.96 -15.43 -10.61
CA ALA A 365 5.02 -15.94 -9.75
C ALA A 365 5.15 -15.05 -8.50
N ARG A 366 5.66 -15.64 -7.43
CA ARG A 366 6.12 -14.92 -6.25
C ARG A 366 7.64 -15.03 -6.18
N MET A 367 8.30 -13.91 -6.01
CA MET A 367 9.71 -13.85 -5.68
C MET A 367 9.86 -13.63 -4.18
N ASP A 368 10.46 -14.57 -3.48
CA ASP A 368 10.88 -14.45 -2.08
C ASP A 368 12.31 -13.91 -2.07
N VAL A 369 12.54 -12.80 -1.39
CA VAL A 369 13.85 -12.14 -1.31
C VAL A 369 14.31 -12.09 0.14
N GLU A 370 15.54 -12.54 0.35
CA GLU A 370 16.24 -12.43 1.63
C GLU A 370 17.52 -11.62 1.46
N VAL A 371 17.59 -10.46 2.12
CA VAL A 371 18.79 -9.62 2.17
C VAL A 371 19.54 -9.92 3.47
N GLY A 372 20.58 -10.71 3.37
CA GLY A 372 21.49 -11.03 4.47
C GLY A 372 22.55 -9.95 4.70
N ILE A 373 23.61 -10.28 5.42
CA ILE A 373 24.73 -9.36 5.65
C ILE A 373 25.59 -9.21 4.39
N ASP A 374 25.93 -10.33 3.75
CA ASP A 374 26.91 -10.36 2.66
C ASP A 374 26.29 -10.68 1.30
N LYS A 375 25.04 -11.08 1.28
CA LYS A 375 24.37 -11.51 0.05
C LYS A 375 22.87 -11.27 0.06
N ILE A 376 22.32 -11.13 -1.13
CA ILE A 376 20.89 -11.17 -1.42
C ILE A 376 20.60 -12.52 -2.07
N VAL A 377 19.64 -13.25 -1.52
CA VAL A 377 19.14 -14.50 -2.10
C VAL A 377 17.71 -14.26 -2.56
N TYR A 378 17.38 -14.61 -3.77
CA TYR A 378 16.01 -14.63 -4.21
C TYR A 378 15.58 -16.01 -4.73
N LYS A 379 14.33 -16.33 -4.52
CA LYS A 379 13.68 -17.54 -4.97
C LYS A 379 12.37 -17.18 -5.63
N ILE A 380 12.20 -17.55 -6.88
CA ILE A 380 10.97 -17.35 -7.64
C ILE A 380 10.21 -18.67 -7.66
N THR A 381 8.95 -18.64 -7.25
CA THR A 381 8.04 -19.81 -7.27
C THR A 381 6.83 -19.44 -8.11
N ASN A 382 6.56 -20.18 -9.18
CA ASN A 382 5.38 -19.98 -10.00
C ASN A 382 4.17 -20.81 -9.52
N ALA A 383 3.02 -20.64 -10.16
CA ALA A 383 1.78 -21.34 -9.81
C ALA A 383 1.88 -22.88 -9.98
N ASN A 384 2.85 -23.40 -10.74
CA ASN A 384 3.10 -24.83 -10.90
C ASN A 384 4.12 -25.37 -9.88
N ALA A 385 4.54 -24.56 -8.90
CA ALA A 385 5.58 -24.86 -7.94
C ALA A 385 6.98 -25.11 -8.55
N GLU A 386 7.21 -24.60 -9.75
CA GLU A 386 8.56 -24.56 -10.34
C GLU A 386 9.35 -23.42 -9.67
N GLU A 387 10.65 -23.68 -9.40
CA GLU A 387 11.49 -22.79 -8.61
C GLU A 387 12.75 -22.39 -9.36
N ILE A 388 13.08 -21.08 -9.28
CA ILE A 388 14.38 -20.52 -9.68
C ILE A 388 14.98 -19.90 -8.43
N THR A 389 16.22 -20.26 -8.10
CA THR A 389 16.94 -19.64 -6.98
C THR A 389 18.27 -19.09 -7.47
N ASN A 390 18.62 -17.89 -7.03
CA ASN A 390 19.91 -17.26 -7.31
C ASN A 390 20.38 -16.44 -6.10
N GLU A 391 21.68 -16.13 -6.06
CA GLU A 391 22.25 -15.25 -5.04
C GLU A 391 23.17 -14.19 -5.66
N ILE A 392 23.18 -13.03 -5.02
CA ILE A 392 23.93 -11.85 -5.44
C ILE A 392 24.74 -11.38 -4.24
N SER A 393 26.04 -11.19 -4.41
CA SER A 393 26.89 -10.62 -3.35
C SER A 393 26.60 -9.12 -3.17
N ILE A 394 26.51 -8.69 -1.92
CA ILE A 394 26.39 -7.27 -1.57
C ILE A 394 27.78 -6.64 -1.75
N LYS A 395 27.83 -5.45 -2.36
CA LYS A 395 29.07 -4.71 -2.65
C LYS A 395 29.65 -3.98 -1.44
#